data_f1d9ce7849470c0d31105b654fe2dae9
#
_entry.id   f1d9ce7849470c0d31105b654fe2dae9
#
_cell.length_a   1.000
_cell.length_b   1.000
_cell.length_c   1.000
_cell.angle_alpha   90.00
_cell.angle_beta   90.00
_cell.angle_gamma   90.00
#
_symmetry.space_group_name_H-M   'P 1'
#
loop_
_entity.id
_entity.type
_entity.pdbx_description
1 polymer ?
#
loop_
_entity_poly.entity_id
_entity_poly.type
_entity_poly.pdbx_seq_one_letter_code
_entity_poly.pdbx_strand_id
1 'polypeptide(L)'
;MYQETQPEEFEELKRAEHLLFVSLKYTKTTDVMKNLIRRLINAYDYAVIKALTRMKEKGRIKDIPLSPLSRAELLRDLTKKDADMIDFLSLYFMFRRVDRAEYTKKEEFRKNVTLTVMDEGEFIEIKIDTLREYFNKTKGFINYIKENFS
;
A
#
# COMPACT_ATOMS: atom_id res chain seq x y z
N MET A 1 8.72 -4.90 32.16
CA MET A 1 7.35 -5.02 31.64
C MET A 1 7.42 -5.29 30.14
N TYR A 2 6.83 -6.37 29.72
CA TYR A 2 6.83 -6.76 28.31
C TYR A 2 5.80 -5.91 27.54
N GLN A 3 6.25 -5.19 26.50
CA GLN A 3 5.35 -4.50 25.61
C GLN A 3 5.26 -5.26 24.30
N GLU A 4 4.05 -5.66 23.92
CA GLU A 4 3.86 -6.23 22.61
C GLU A 4 4.00 -5.13 21.55
N THR A 5 4.92 -5.32 20.61
CA THR A 5 5.01 -4.47 19.44
C THR A 5 3.95 -4.91 18.44
N GLN A 6 3.25 -3.95 17.85
CA GLN A 6 2.30 -4.25 16.79
C GLN A 6 3.05 -4.82 15.58
N PRO A 7 2.41 -5.72 14.79
CA PRO A 7 2.98 -6.15 13.52
C PRO A 7 3.35 -4.96 12.63
N GLU A 8 4.40 -5.12 11.85
CA GLU A 8 4.98 -4.03 11.06
C GLU A 8 4.00 -3.44 10.03
N GLU A 9 3.12 -4.26 9.44
CA GLU A 9 2.09 -3.77 8.52
C GLU A 9 1.15 -2.78 9.19
N PHE A 10 0.83 -2.98 10.46
CA PHE A 10 0.00 -2.06 11.24
C PHE A 10 0.76 -0.81 11.64
N GLU A 11 2.06 -0.93 11.92
CA GLU A 11 2.91 0.23 12.22
C GLU A 11 3.04 1.13 10.99
N GLU A 12 3.24 0.58 9.80
CA GLU A 12 3.28 1.36 8.57
C GLU A 12 1.94 2.03 8.29
N LEU A 13 0.84 1.33 8.55
CA LEU A 13 -0.50 1.89 8.40
C LEU A 13 -0.73 3.07 9.35
N LYS A 14 -0.24 2.97 10.58
CA LYS A 14 -0.28 4.07 11.55
C LYS A 14 0.51 5.29 11.08
N ARG A 15 1.68 5.08 10.51
CA ARG A 15 2.49 6.17 9.94
C ARG A 15 1.77 6.83 8.77
N ALA A 16 1.12 6.04 7.91
CA ALA A 16 0.31 6.56 6.82
C ALA A 16 -0.88 7.37 7.35
N GLU A 17 -1.54 6.87 8.39
CA GLU A 17 -2.66 7.58 9.05
C GLU A 17 -2.21 8.94 9.57
N HIS A 18 -1.05 8.99 10.22
CA HIS A 18 -0.50 10.25 10.72
C HIS A 18 -0.21 11.24 9.58
N LEU A 19 0.38 10.75 8.48
CA LEU A 19 0.64 11.59 7.31
C LEU A 19 -0.66 12.14 6.71
N LEU A 20 -1.69 11.30 6.63
CA LEU A 20 -2.96 11.69 6.03
C LEU A 20 -3.75 12.68 6.90
N PHE A 21 -3.87 12.41 8.19
CA PHE A 21 -4.75 13.17 9.07
C PHE A 21 -4.06 14.30 9.85
N VAL A 22 -2.73 14.26 9.95
CA VAL A 22 -1.97 15.28 10.66
C VAL A 22 -1.04 16.04 9.72
N SER A 23 -0.07 15.35 9.10
CA SER A 23 0.95 16.01 8.29
C SER A 23 0.36 16.78 7.11
N LEU A 24 -0.54 16.18 6.34
CA LEU A 24 -1.18 16.84 5.20
C LEU A 24 -2.09 17.99 5.60
N LYS A 25 -2.59 17.99 6.83
CA LYS A 25 -3.39 19.11 7.35
C LYS A 25 -2.56 20.39 7.43
N TYR A 26 -1.30 20.25 7.82
CA TYR A 26 -0.40 21.40 8.03
C TYR A 26 0.57 21.63 6.88
N THR A 27 0.93 20.60 6.14
CA THR A 27 1.90 20.66 5.04
C THR A 27 1.33 19.96 3.82
N LYS A 28 0.63 20.71 2.99
CA LYS A 28 -0.05 20.18 1.80
C LYS A 28 0.90 20.19 0.61
N THR A 29 1.85 19.26 0.61
CA THR A 29 2.85 19.12 -0.46
C THR A 29 2.79 17.74 -1.09
N THR A 30 3.23 17.65 -2.34
CA THR A 30 3.32 16.36 -3.04
C THR A 30 4.38 15.46 -2.43
N ASP A 31 5.41 16.00 -1.79
CA ASP A 31 6.40 15.20 -1.09
C ASP A 31 5.77 14.42 0.08
N VAL A 32 4.90 15.06 0.86
CA VAL A 32 4.16 14.38 1.92
C VAL A 32 3.22 13.33 1.33
N MET A 33 2.55 13.65 0.23
CA MET A 33 1.64 12.72 -0.47
C MET A 33 2.40 11.48 -0.96
N LYS A 34 3.58 11.66 -1.56
CA LYS A 34 4.42 10.55 -2.00
C LYS A 34 4.93 9.72 -0.83
N ASN A 35 5.30 10.35 0.27
CA ASN A 35 5.72 9.63 1.47
C ASN A 35 4.58 8.75 2.01
N LEU A 36 3.35 9.26 1.99
CA LEU A 36 2.18 8.48 2.37
C LEU A 36 2.03 7.24 1.48
N ILE A 37 2.13 7.39 0.17
CA ILE A 37 2.03 6.26 -0.76
C ILE A 37 3.11 5.21 -0.46
N ARG A 38 4.34 5.63 -0.15
CA ARG A 38 5.43 4.71 0.22
C ARG A 38 5.11 3.92 1.49
N ARG A 39 4.46 4.56 2.48
CA ARG A 39 4.02 3.86 3.68
C ARG A 39 2.96 2.82 3.37
N LEU A 40 2.04 3.13 2.45
CA LEU A 40 1.04 2.15 2.01
C LEU A 40 1.70 0.97 1.28
N ILE A 41 2.70 1.24 0.43
CA ILE A 41 3.47 0.17 -0.23
C ILE A 41 4.13 -0.72 0.81
N ASN A 42 4.78 -0.13 1.81
CA ASN A 42 5.44 -0.90 2.87
C ASN A 42 4.45 -1.76 3.66
N ALA A 43 3.27 -1.22 3.95
CA ALA A 43 2.24 -1.99 4.64
C ALA A 43 1.81 -3.21 3.82
N TYR A 44 1.62 -3.04 2.52
CA TYR A 44 1.35 -4.15 1.61
C TYR A 44 2.48 -5.18 1.61
N ASP A 45 3.72 -4.70 1.51
CA ASP A 45 4.88 -5.60 1.46
C ASP A 45 4.94 -6.52 2.70
N TYR A 46 4.74 -5.98 3.89
CA TYR A 46 4.72 -6.78 5.11
C TYR A 46 3.53 -7.75 5.15
N ALA A 47 2.36 -7.30 4.73
CA ALA A 47 1.18 -8.16 4.71
C ALA A 47 1.32 -9.30 3.71
N VAL A 48 1.91 -9.04 2.54
CA VAL A 48 2.18 -10.08 1.53
C VAL A 48 3.13 -11.15 2.08
N ILE A 49 4.22 -10.74 2.74
CA ILE A 49 5.16 -11.68 3.36
C ILE A 49 4.43 -12.54 4.38
N LYS A 50 3.56 -11.95 5.19
CA LYS A 50 2.77 -12.68 6.19
C LYS A 50 1.89 -13.74 5.56
N ALA A 51 1.19 -13.39 4.48
CA ALA A 51 0.35 -14.36 3.75
C ALA A 51 1.16 -15.50 3.16
N LEU A 52 2.29 -15.19 2.52
CA LEU A 52 3.16 -16.20 1.93
C LEU A 52 3.83 -17.08 2.97
N THR A 53 4.22 -16.52 4.12
CA THR A 53 4.78 -17.28 5.23
C THR A 53 3.77 -18.31 5.72
N ARG A 54 2.50 -17.93 5.85
CA ARG A 54 1.45 -18.84 6.25
C ARG A 54 1.23 -19.94 5.22
N MET A 55 1.26 -19.60 3.94
CA MET A 55 1.16 -20.58 2.86
C MET A 55 2.32 -21.57 2.86
N LYS A 56 3.52 -21.10 3.14
CA LYS A 56 4.71 -21.95 3.26
C LYS A 56 4.56 -22.92 4.45
N GLU A 57 4.11 -22.42 5.58
CA GLU A 57 3.86 -23.26 6.77
C GLU A 57 2.86 -24.37 6.50
N LYS A 58 1.87 -24.10 5.65
CA LYS A 58 0.86 -25.09 5.24
C LYS A 58 1.31 -25.98 4.08
N GLY A 59 2.54 -25.83 3.62
CA GLY A 59 3.10 -26.63 2.55
C GLY A 59 2.61 -26.30 1.15
N ARG A 60 1.94 -25.15 0.97
CA ARG A 60 1.41 -24.74 -0.34
C ARG A 60 2.48 -24.18 -1.26
N ILE A 61 3.57 -23.65 -0.70
CA ILE A 61 4.74 -23.18 -1.44
C ILE A 61 6.00 -23.65 -0.73
N LYS A 62 7.10 -23.78 -1.49
CA LYS A 62 8.39 -24.18 -0.95
C LYS A 62 9.19 -22.98 -0.45
N ASP A 63 9.28 -21.94 -1.27
CA ASP A 63 10.13 -20.79 -1.03
C ASP A 63 9.36 -19.50 -1.24
N ILE A 64 9.76 -18.46 -0.50
CA ILE A 64 9.23 -17.11 -0.65
C ILE A 64 10.22 -16.33 -1.51
N PRO A 65 9.76 -15.69 -2.61
CA PRO A 65 10.65 -14.88 -3.44
C PRO A 65 11.36 -13.76 -2.65
N LEU A 66 12.52 -13.35 -3.12
CA LEU A 66 13.34 -12.36 -2.42
C LEU A 66 12.90 -10.91 -2.65
N SER A 67 12.28 -10.61 -3.80
CA SER A 67 11.85 -9.23 -4.08
C SER A 67 10.39 -9.00 -3.73
N PRO A 68 10.04 -7.79 -3.24
CA PRO A 68 8.66 -7.47 -2.92
C PRO A 68 7.70 -7.65 -4.09
N LEU A 69 8.11 -7.23 -5.29
CA LEU A 69 7.27 -7.35 -6.48
C LEU A 69 6.99 -8.82 -6.82
N SER A 70 8.03 -9.66 -6.80
CA SER A 70 7.87 -11.10 -7.07
C SER A 70 6.99 -11.77 -6.03
N ARG A 71 7.05 -11.35 -4.77
CA ARG A 71 6.18 -11.87 -3.70
C ARG A 71 4.72 -11.55 -3.99
N ALA A 72 4.43 -10.31 -4.37
CA ALA A 72 3.07 -9.90 -4.69
C ALA A 72 2.53 -10.62 -5.93
N GLU A 73 3.38 -10.80 -6.94
CA GLU A 73 3.01 -11.56 -8.15
C GLU A 73 2.69 -13.02 -7.81
N LEU A 74 3.50 -13.64 -6.96
CA LEU A 74 3.24 -15.00 -6.49
C LEU A 74 1.92 -15.09 -5.75
N LEU A 75 1.66 -14.17 -4.82
CA LEU A 75 0.40 -14.16 -4.08
C LEU A 75 -0.80 -13.99 -5.02
N ARG A 76 -0.68 -13.11 -6.00
CA ARG A 76 -1.72 -12.94 -7.02
C ARG A 76 -1.98 -14.24 -7.78
N ASP A 77 -0.93 -14.92 -8.18
CA ASP A 77 -1.06 -16.18 -8.93
C ASP A 77 -1.69 -17.29 -8.09
N LEU A 78 -1.38 -17.35 -6.80
CA LEU A 78 -1.94 -18.35 -5.88
C LEU A 78 -3.39 -18.05 -5.50
N THR A 79 -3.86 -16.84 -5.72
CA THR A 79 -5.20 -16.40 -5.32
C THR A 79 -6.04 -15.91 -6.51
N LYS A 80 -5.81 -16.45 -7.70
CA LYS A 80 -6.48 -16.00 -8.94
C LYS A 80 -8.00 -16.02 -8.87
N LYS A 81 -8.58 -16.90 -8.06
CA LYS A 81 -10.03 -17.05 -7.94
C LYS A 81 -10.64 -16.14 -6.88
N ASP A 82 -9.82 -15.42 -6.14
CA ASP A 82 -10.25 -14.51 -5.09
C ASP A 82 -10.31 -13.10 -5.64
N ALA A 83 -11.50 -12.63 -5.98
CA ALA A 83 -11.71 -11.32 -6.58
C ALA A 83 -11.25 -10.18 -5.66
N ASP A 84 -11.47 -10.31 -4.36
CA ASP A 84 -11.06 -9.29 -3.40
C ASP A 84 -9.53 -9.17 -3.34
N MET A 85 -8.85 -10.29 -3.31
CA MET A 85 -7.38 -10.31 -3.32
C MET A 85 -6.82 -9.68 -4.59
N ILE A 86 -7.41 -10.00 -5.73
CA ILE A 86 -6.98 -9.42 -7.02
C ILE A 86 -7.15 -7.90 -7.03
N ASP A 87 -8.27 -7.40 -6.50
CA ASP A 87 -8.50 -5.95 -6.40
C ASP A 87 -7.47 -5.28 -5.49
N PHE A 88 -7.22 -5.85 -4.32
CA PHE A 88 -6.22 -5.32 -3.39
C PHE A 88 -4.84 -5.26 -4.03
N LEU A 89 -4.40 -6.33 -4.66
CA LEU A 89 -3.08 -6.40 -5.28
C LEU A 89 -2.96 -5.50 -6.51
N SER A 90 -4.04 -5.31 -7.26
CA SER A 90 -4.06 -4.36 -8.39
C SER A 90 -3.73 -2.94 -7.91
N LEU A 91 -4.28 -2.54 -6.77
CA LEU A 91 -3.97 -1.25 -6.17
C LEU A 91 -2.50 -1.16 -5.75
N TYR A 92 -1.98 -2.22 -5.14
CA TYR A 92 -0.57 -2.28 -4.78
C TYR A 92 0.36 -2.10 -5.98
N PHE A 93 0.09 -2.79 -7.08
CA PHE A 93 0.89 -2.66 -8.28
C PHE A 93 0.82 -1.24 -8.85
N MET A 94 -0.35 -0.61 -8.79
CA MET A 94 -0.51 0.80 -9.18
C MET A 94 0.33 1.71 -8.29
N PHE A 95 0.32 1.52 -6.96
CA PHE A 95 1.15 2.32 -6.05
C PHE A 95 2.62 2.25 -6.41
N ARG A 96 3.12 1.06 -6.76
CA ARG A 96 4.52 0.90 -7.15
C ARG A 96 4.83 1.64 -8.45
N ARG A 97 3.93 1.60 -9.42
CA ARG A 97 4.11 2.36 -10.66
C ARG A 97 4.10 3.87 -10.40
N VAL A 98 3.17 4.34 -9.58
CA VAL A 98 3.06 5.75 -9.20
C VAL A 98 4.34 6.23 -8.48
N ASP A 99 4.88 5.43 -7.57
CA ASP A 99 6.09 5.80 -6.83
C ASP A 99 7.31 5.98 -7.74
N ARG A 100 7.37 5.28 -8.87
CA ARG A 100 8.47 5.37 -9.83
C ARG A 100 8.21 6.35 -10.96
N ALA A 101 6.96 6.77 -11.17
CA ALA A 101 6.57 7.60 -12.30
C ALA A 101 7.09 9.02 -12.18
N GLU A 102 7.28 9.67 -13.32
CA GLU A 102 7.46 11.11 -13.35
C GLU A 102 6.17 11.77 -12.89
N TYR A 103 6.29 12.89 -12.19
CA TYR A 103 5.13 13.57 -11.63
C TYR A 103 5.25 15.08 -11.75
N THR A 104 4.08 15.74 -11.73
CA THR A 104 3.98 17.18 -11.63
C THR A 104 3.18 17.56 -10.41
N LYS A 105 3.43 18.76 -9.91
CA LYS A 105 2.81 19.31 -8.71
C LYS A 105 1.82 20.39 -9.10
N LYS A 106 0.64 20.41 -8.48
CA LYS A 106 -0.34 21.48 -8.63
C LYS A 106 -0.89 21.88 -7.28
N GLU A 107 -1.15 23.15 -7.08
CA GLU A 107 -1.82 23.68 -5.89
C GLU A 107 -1.10 23.32 -4.58
N GLU A 108 0.24 23.31 -4.59
CA GLU A 108 1.04 23.09 -3.38
C GLU A 108 0.62 24.09 -2.29
N PHE A 109 0.55 23.61 -1.05
CA PHE A 109 0.17 24.35 0.15
C PHE A 109 -1.31 24.77 0.20
N ARG A 110 -2.13 24.26 -0.70
CA ARG A 110 -3.58 24.53 -0.75
C ARG A 110 -4.37 23.24 -0.63
N LYS A 111 -5.65 23.35 -0.23
CA LYS A 111 -6.52 22.18 -0.03
C LYS A 111 -6.66 21.27 -1.27
N ASN A 112 -6.50 21.83 -2.47
CA ASN A 112 -6.59 21.10 -3.74
C ASN A 112 -5.22 20.65 -4.26
N VAL A 113 -4.22 20.54 -3.40
CA VAL A 113 -2.91 20.00 -3.78
C VAL A 113 -3.08 18.70 -4.57
N THR A 114 -2.42 18.62 -5.72
CA THR A 114 -2.58 17.49 -6.64
C THR A 114 -1.21 16.99 -7.08
N LEU A 115 -1.01 15.70 -6.92
CA LEU A 115 0.11 14.96 -7.48
C LEU A 115 -0.39 14.31 -8.77
N THR A 116 0.15 14.74 -9.90
CA THR A 116 -0.22 14.18 -11.21
C THR A 116 0.90 13.28 -11.69
N VAL A 117 0.59 12.04 -12.01
CA VAL A 117 1.55 11.05 -12.49
C VAL A 117 1.07 10.46 -13.82
N MET A 118 2.05 10.01 -14.60
CA MET A 118 1.77 9.24 -15.83
C MET A 118 1.82 7.76 -15.48
N ASP A 119 0.71 7.04 -15.65
CA ASP A 119 0.63 5.60 -15.42
C ASP A 119 0.04 4.92 -16.64
N GLU A 120 0.82 4.04 -17.26
CA GLU A 120 0.41 3.27 -18.44
C GLU A 120 -0.18 4.13 -19.58
N GLY A 121 0.46 5.29 -19.82
CA GLY A 121 0.05 6.21 -20.87
C GLY A 121 -1.10 7.14 -20.51
N GLU A 122 -1.61 7.08 -19.29
CA GLU A 122 -2.68 7.93 -18.79
C GLU A 122 -2.23 8.78 -17.63
N PHE A 123 -2.75 10.00 -17.52
CA PHE A 123 -2.51 10.85 -16.38
C PHE A 123 -3.43 10.47 -15.23
N ILE A 124 -2.86 10.30 -14.05
CA ILE A 124 -3.62 10.07 -12.82
C ILE A 124 -3.42 11.29 -11.92
N GLU A 125 -4.53 11.88 -11.48
CA GLU A 125 -4.52 12.97 -10.50
C GLU A 125 -4.81 12.40 -9.12
N ILE A 126 -3.87 12.60 -8.20
CA ILE A 126 -3.98 12.13 -6.82
C ILE A 126 -4.14 13.35 -5.92
N LYS A 127 -5.28 13.43 -5.25
CA LYS A 127 -5.61 14.49 -4.29
C LYS A 127 -5.69 13.90 -2.88
N ILE A 128 -5.91 14.73 -1.88
CA ILE A 128 -6.02 14.24 -0.49
C ILE A 128 -7.16 13.24 -0.34
N ASP A 129 -8.30 13.48 -0.97
CA ASP A 129 -9.43 12.54 -0.93
C ASP A 129 -9.09 11.20 -1.59
N THR A 130 -8.31 11.22 -2.67
CA THR A 130 -7.81 10.01 -3.32
C THR A 130 -6.94 9.21 -2.35
N LEU A 131 -6.06 9.89 -1.63
CA LEU A 131 -5.19 9.23 -0.64
C LEU A 131 -6.00 8.63 0.51
N ARG A 132 -7.10 9.27 0.90
CA ARG A 132 -7.98 8.73 1.93
C ARG A 132 -8.61 7.41 1.48
N GLU A 133 -9.04 7.33 0.23
CA GLU A 133 -9.55 6.07 -0.35
C GLU A 133 -8.46 5.00 -0.41
N TYR A 134 -7.26 5.36 -0.83
CA TYR A 134 -6.12 4.44 -0.87
C TYR A 134 -5.78 3.90 0.51
N PHE A 135 -5.78 4.77 1.51
CA PHE A 135 -5.56 4.38 2.90
C PHE A 135 -6.60 3.37 3.37
N ASN A 136 -7.88 3.65 3.12
CA ASN A 136 -8.97 2.77 3.54
C ASN A 136 -8.89 1.40 2.85
N LYS A 137 -8.56 1.36 1.58
CA LYS A 137 -8.40 0.10 0.85
C LYS A 137 -7.20 -0.69 1.35
N THR A 138 -6.10 -0.03 1.65
CA THR A 138 -4.91 -0.68 2.22
C THR A 138 -5.22 -1.27 3.59
N LYS A 139 -5.94 -0.53 4.43
CA LYS A 139 -6.41 -1.03 5.73
C LYS A 139 -7.29 -2.27 5.54
N GLY A 140 -8.17 -2.24 4.54
CA GLY A 140 -9.01 -3.38 4.18
C GLY A 140 -8.19 -4.60 3.81
N PHE A 141 -7.12 -4.42 3.03
CA PHE A 141 -6.21 -5.51 2.66
C PHE A 141 -5.53 -6.12 3.88
N ILE A 142 -4.97 -5.29 4.74
CA ILE A 142 -4.27 -5.76 5.94
C ILE A 142 -5.21 -6.57 6.83
N ASN A 143 -6.44 -6.10 7.03
CA ASN A 143 -7.44 -6.82 7.80
C ASN A 143 -7.86 -8.13 7.11
N TYR A 144 -7.98 -8.11 5.78
CA TYR A 144 -8.27 -9.30 4.99
C TYR A 144 -7.20 -10.39 5.17
N ILE A 145 -5.93 -10.00 5.12
CA ILE A 145 -4.82 -10.93 5.36
C ILE A 145 -4.88 -11.48 6.78
N LYS A 146 -5.11 -10.62 7.76
CA LYS A 146 -5.21 -11.03 9.18
C LYS A 146 -6.32 -12.08 9.37
N GLU A 147 -7.47 -11.89 8.73
CA GLU A 147 -8.62 -12.77 8.90
C GLU A 147 -8.48 -14.08 8.14
N ASN A 148 -7.82 -14.08 6.98
CA ASN A 148 -7.79 -15.24 6.07
C ASN A 148 -6.46 -16.01 6.09
N PHE A 149 -5.40 -15.45 6.68
CA PHE A 149 -4.07 -16.05 6.69
C PHE A 149 -3.46 -16.12 8.10
N SER A 150 -4.29 -16.10 9.09
CA SER A 150 -3.81 -16.25 10.49
C SER A 150 -3.65 -17.71 10.90
#